data_87b294508a16dfb023527b056064d8dc
#
_entry.id   87b294508a16dfb023527b056064d8dc
#
_cell.length_a   1.000
_cell.length_b   1.000
_cell.length_c   1.000
_cell.angle_alpha   90.00
_cell.angle_beta   90.00
_cell.angle_gamma   90.00
#
_symmetry.space_group_name_H-M   'P 1'
#
loop_
_entity.id
_entity.type
_entity.pdbx_description
1 polymer ?
#
loop_
_entity_poly.entity_id
_entity_poly.type
_entity_poly.pdbx_seq_one_letter_code
_entity_poly.pdbx_strand_id
1 'polypeptide(L)'
;MFLPGGQGGRGNARFKTSTNRAPRHAQPGIAGEVRSLRLELKLLADVGLVGLPNAGKSTLISSLSAAKPKVADYPFTTLVPNLGVVPYGGFKTMVLADIPGLIFGASEGQGLGTRFLRHVERTDLFLHLVDTSCMQEGDPFANFEMINNELKCYDDSLTGKPQIVVLTKIDVPEVRELVVPLTERFQSLGYSVFSVSAVTGEGLKELVTAVGNELDRLRED
;
A
#
# COMPACT_ATOMS: atom_id res chain seq x y z
N MET A 1 -12.13 21.65 7.31
CA MET A 1 -11.89 23.12 7.39
C MET A 1 -12.50 23.72 6.14
N PHE A 2 -13.51 24.59 6.26
CA PHE A 2 -14.17 25.22 5.11
C PHE A 2 -13.61 26.64 4.96
N LEU A 3 -13.37 27.05 3.72
CA LEU A 3 -13.01 28.42 3.40
C LEU A 3 -14.28 29.19 3.10
N PRO A 4 -14.58 30.28 3.81
CA PRO A 4 -15.76 31.07 3.53
C PRO A 4 -15.62 31.79 2.18
N GLY A 5 -16.66 31.70 1.37
CA GLY A 5 -16.74 32.47 0.13
C GLY A 5 -16.90 33.96 0.42
N GLY A 6 -16.60 34.80 -0.58
CA GLY A 6 -16.82 36.24 -0.49
C GLY A 6 -18.31 36.59 -0.49
N GLN A 7 -18.63 37.75 0.04
CA GLN A 7 -19.99 38.31 -0.03
C GLN A 7 -20.16 39.18 -1.26
N GLY A 8 -21.22 38.95 -1.99
CA GLY A 8 -21.58 39.83 -3.13
C GLY A 8 -21.93 41.25 -2.68
N GLY A 9 -21.53 42.24 -3.46
CA GLY A 9 -21.88 43.63 -3.24
C GLY A 9 -23.36 43.91 -3.62
N ARG A 10 -23.80 45.12 -3.28
CA ARG A 10 -25.13 45.58 -3.64
C ARG A 10 -25.04 46.44 -4.89
N GLY A 11 -25.73 46.04 -5.93
CA GLY A 11 -25.85 46.82 -7.17
C GLY A 11 -26.61 48.13 -6.96
N ASN A 12 -26.45 49.08 -7.90
CA ASN A 12 -27.01 50.40 -7.87
C ASN A 12 -28.55 50.42 -7.71
N ALA A 13 -29.26 49.42 -8.25
CA ALA A 13 -30.70 49.29 -8.11
C ALA A 13 -31.17 49.24 -6.65
N ARG A 14 -30.36 48.75 -5.73
CA ARG A 14 -30.67 48.66 -4.29
C ARG A 14 -30.51 49.97 -3.54
N PHE A 15 -29.96 51.00 -4.20
CA PHE A 15 -29.78 52.37 -3.65
C PHE A 15 -30.78 53.36 -4.23
N LYS A 16 -31.81 52.88 -4.91
CA LYS A 16 -32.90 53.69 -5.48
C LYS A 16 -33.73 54.28 -4.36
N THR A 17 -33.95 55.59 -4.44
CA THR A 17 -34.83 56.36 -3.54
C THR A 17 -35.82 57.17 -4.34
N SER A 18 -36.83 57.78 -3.68
CA SER A 18 -37.81 58.62 -4.35
C SER A 18 -37.19 59.84 -4.97
N THR A 19 -36.09 60.37 -4.44
CA THR A 19 -35.37 61.57 -4.92
C THR A 19 -34.22 61.23 -5.86
N ASN A 20 -33.64 59.97 -5.77
CA ASN A 20 -32.59 59.50 -6.65
C ASN A 20 -33.00 58.18 -7.28
N ARG A 21 -33.67 58.25 -8.45
CA ARG A 21 -34.24 57.08 -9.14
C ARG A 21 -33.21 56.29 -9.94
N ALA A 22 -32.01 56.84 -10.20
CA ALA A 22 -30.96 56.22 -10.96
C ALA A 22 -29.56 56.44 -10.28
N PRO A 23 -29.29 55.85 -9.11
CA PRO A 23 -28.02 56.00 -8.42
C PRO A 23 -26.87 55.40 -9.26
N ARG A 24 -25.77 56.14 -9.34
CA ARG A 24 -24.54 55.71 -10.06
C ARG A 24 -23.50 55.05 -9.17
N HIS A 25 -23.84 54.70 -7.94
CA HIS A 25 -22.98 54.01 -7.02
C HIS A 25 -23.45 52.59 -6.72
N ALA A 26 -22.52 51.71 -6.49
CA ALA A 26 -22.75 50.34 -6.04
C ALA A 26 -21.80 50.04 -4.87
N GLN A 27 -22.21 49.12 -4.02
CA GLN A 27 -21.33 48.65 -2.95
C GLN A 27 -20.49 47.47 -3.48
N PRO A 28 -19.15 47.53 -3.42
CA PRO A 28 -18.32 46.40 -3.80
C PRO A 28 -18.57 45.20 -2.90
N GLY A 29 -18.37 43.99 -3.41
CA GLY A 29 -18.37 42.78 -2.62
C GLY A 29 -17.15 42.69 -1.70
N ILE A 30 -17.21 41.78 -0.76
CA ILE A 30 -16.08 41.42 0.10
C ILE A 30 -15.43 40.18 -0.53
N ALA A 31 -14.11 40.25 -0.78
CA ALA A 31 -13.38 39.11 -1.32
C ALA A 31 -13.42 37.89 -0.36
N GLY A 32 -13.47 36.71 -0.92
CA GLY A 32 -13.34 35.48 -0.16
C GLY A 32 -11.94 35.28 0.38
N GLU A 33 -11.80 34.33 1.27
CA GLU A 33 -10.50 33.99 1.86
C GLU A 33 -9.68 33.14 0.87
N VAL A 34 -8.42 33.49 0.65
CA VAL A 34 -7.47 32.72 -0.16
C VAL A 34 -6.40 32.14 0.77
N ARG A 35 -6.20 30.83 0.69
CA ARG A 35 -5.18 30.13 1.46
C ARG A 35 -4.39 29.18 0.58
N SER A 36 -3.10 29.12 0.80
CA SER A 36 -2.25 28.07 0.24
C SER A 36 -2.32 26.85 1.16
N LEU A 37 -2.70 25.70 0.60
CA LEU A 37 -2.78 24.44 1.33
C LEU A 37 -1.67 23.51 0.85
N ARG A 38 -0.98 22.88 1.79
CA ARG A 38 -0.08 21.77 1.52
C ARG A 38 -0.87 20.48 1.78
N LEU A 39 -1.14 19.74 0.71
CA LEU A 39 -1.79 18.43 0.81
C LEU A 39 -0.71 17.37 0.94
N GLU A 40 -0.83 16.52 1.94
CA GLU A 40 0.01 15.35 2.13
C GLU A 40 -0.84 14.10 2.03
N LEU A 41 -0.56 13.27 1.01
CA LEU A 41 -1.23 11.98 0.85
C LEU A 41 -0.63 11.00 1.85
N LYS A 42 -1.41 10.55 2.83
CA LYS A 42 -0.92 9.67 3.92
C LYS A 42 -0.94 8.18 3.57
N LEU A 43 -1.80 7.74 2.66
CA LEU A 43 -1.93 6.33 2.31
C LEU A 43 -1.24 6.05 0.97
N LEU A 44 -0.26 5.14 0.98
CA LEU A 44 0.41 4.71 -0.24
C LEU A 44 -0.16 3.39 -0.75
N ALA A 45 -0.42 2.45 0.15
CA ALA A 45 -0.96 1.12 -0.14
C ALA A 45 -1.70 0.56 1.06
N ASP A 46 -2.64 -0.33 0.79
CA ASP A 46 -3.37 -1.09 1.80
C ASP A 46 -2.53 -2.29 2.27
N VAL A 47 -1.80 -2.91 1.34
CA VAL A 47 -1.02 -4.13 1.56
C VAL A 47 0.42 -3.93 1.11
N GLY A 48 1.36 -4.22 1.99
CA GLY A 48 2.79 -4.24 1.68
C GLY A 48 3.28 -5.64 1.34
N LEU A 49 4.03 -5.80 0.24
CA LEU A 49 4.68 -7.06 -0.10
C LEU A 49 6.10 -7.05 0.45
N VAL A 50 6.41 -8.01 1.31
CA VAL A 50 7.74 -8.22 1.89
C VAL A 50 8.28 -9.59 1.47
N GLY A 51 9.58 -9.74 1.45
CA GLY A 51 10.24 -10.99 1.05
C GLY A 51 11.58 -10.73 0.37
N LEU A 52 12.40 -11.75 0.26
CA LEU A 52 13.71 -11.67 -0.36
C LEU A 52 13.66 -11.17 -1.81
N PRO A 53 14.78 -10.70 -2.37
CA PRO A 53 14.91 -10.47 -3.80
C PRO A 53 14.50 -11.72 -4.57
N ASN A 54 13.86 -11.53 -5.71
CA ASN A 54 13.38 -12.61 -6.58
C ASN A 54 12.30 -13.54 -5.98
N ALA A 55 11.77 -13.25 -4.78
CA ALA A 55 10.63 -13.99 -4.21
C ALA A 55 9.33 -13.85 -5.01
N GLY A 56 9.33 -13.11 -6.10
CA GLY A 56 8.18 -12.98 -7.00
C GLY A 56 7.27 -11.80 -6.71
N LYS A 57 7.65 -10.83 -5.86
CA LYS A 57 6.85 -9.67 -5.47
C LYS A 57 6.29 -8.89 -6.66
N SER A 58 7.17 -8.42 -7.54
CA SER A 58 6.77 -7.62 -8.72
C SER A 58 5.96 -8.45 -9.73
N THR A 59 6.26 -9.76 -9.86
CA THR A 59 5.50 -10.69 -10.71
C THR A 59 4.09 -10.87 -10.15
N LEU A 60 3.96 -11.04 -8.84
CA LEU A 60 2.67 -11.18 -8.17
C LEU A 60 1.80 -9.93 -8.36
N ILE A 61 2.37 -8.73 -8.17
CA ILE A 61 1.65 -7.47 -8.42
C ILE A 61 1.18 -7.40 -9.87
N SER A 62 2.04 -7.76 -10.82
CA SER A 62 1.71 -7.72 -12.26
C SER A 62 0.60 -8.71 -12.63
N SER A 63 0.55 -9.87 -11.98
CA SER A 63 -0.46 -10.90 -12.23
C SER A 63 -1.82 -10.56 -11.61
N LEU A 64 -1.83 -9.84 -10.47
CA LEU A 64 -3.05 -9.50 -9.75
C LEU A 64 -3.65 -8.15 -10.18
N SER A 65 -2.83 -7.24 -10.68
CA SER A 65 -3.28 -5.87 -10.98
C SER A 65 -4.19 -5.83 -12.22
N ALA A 66 -5.34 -5.16 -12.09
CA ALA A 66 -6.27 -4.93 -13.20
C ALA A 66 -5.72 -3.99 -14.29
N ALA A 67 -4.68 -3.22 -13.99
CA ALA A 67 -3.97 -2.35 -14.92
C ALA A 67 -2.47 -2.60 -14.81
N LYS A 68 -1.68 -2.22 -15.83
CA LYS A 68 -0.22 -2.29 -15.73
C LYS A 68 0.24 -1.58 -14.45
N PRO A 69 1.07 -2.24 -13.61
CA PRO A 69 1.59 -1.62 -12.40
C PRO A 69 2.16 -0.24 -12.71
N LYS A 70 1.77 0.75 -11.94
CA LYS A 70 2.30 2.10 -12.10
C LYS A 70 3.56 2.22 -11.26
N VAL A 71 4.64 2.53 -11.92
CA VAL A 71 5.86 3.03 -11.30
C VAL A 71 5.56 4.47 -10.90
N ALA A 72 5.41 4.73 -9.61
CA ALA A 72 5.05 6.06 -9.13
C ALA A 72 6.33 6.78 -8.69
N ASP A 73 6.73 7.79 -9.46
CA ASP A 73 7.81 8.73 -9.11
C ASP A 73 7.35 9.64 -7.97
N TYR A 74 7.63 9.24 -6.75
CA TYR A 74 7.42 10.10 -5.60
C TYR A 74 8.69 10.92 -5.34
N PRO A 75 8.62 12.26 -5.28
CA PRO A 75 9.79 13.14 -5.15
C PRO A 75 10.61 12.96 -3.87
N PHE A 76 10.20 12.03 -2.99
CA PHE A 76 10.86 11.71 -1.73
C PHE A 76 11.29 10.24 -1.60
N THR A 77 11.15 9.42 -2.66
CA THR A 77 11.61 8.03 -2.70
C THR A 77 12.79 7.90 -3.65
N THR A 78 13.91 7.41 -3.15
CA THR A 78 15.07 7.04 -3.97
C THR A 78 14.86 5.69 -4.67
N LEU A 79 13.95 4.86 -4.15
CA LEU A 79 13.50 3.61 -4.75
C LEU A 79 12.02 3.79 -5.12
N VAL A 80 11.70 3.54 -6.37
CA VAL A 80 10.35 3.71 -6.90
C VAL A 80 9.54 2.44 -6.60
N PRO A 81 8.48 2.51 -5.76
CA PRO A 81 7.67 1.34 -5.48
C PRO A 81 6.83 0.95 -6.69
N ASN A 82 6.70 -0.35 -6.93
CA ASN A 82 5.71 -0.86 -7.87
C ASN A 82 4.36 -0.94 -7.15
N LEU A 83 3.37 -0.24 -7.68
CA LEU A 83 2.02 -0.25 -7.14
C LEU A 83 1.07 -1.00 -8.07
N GLY A 84 0.23 -1.85 -7.51
CA GLY A 84 -0.82 -2.55 -8.23
C GLY A 84 -2.18 -2.34 -7.59
N VAL A 85 -3.19 -2.05 -8.41
CA VAL A 85 -4.58 -1.96 -7.95
C VAL A 85 -5.27 -3.27 -8.26
N VAL A 86 -5.72 -3.97 -7.22
CA VAL A 86 -6.31 -5.30 -7.29
C VAL A 86 -7.78 -5.23 -6.89
N PRO A 87 -8.70 -5.62 -7.78
CA PRO A 87 -10.12 -5.68 -7.44
C PRO A 87 -10.40 -6.90 -6.55
N TYR A 88 -11.28 -6.72 -5.55
CA TYR A 88 -11.79 -7.80 -4.70
C TYR A 88 -13.24 -7.53 -4.29
N GLY A 89 -14.01 -8.59 -3.99
CA GLY A 89 -15.32 -8.50 -3.34
C GLY A 89 -16.31 -7.51 -3.96
N GLY A 90 -16.68 -7.68 -5.22
CA GLY A 90 -17.64 -6.82 -5.91
C GLY A 90 -16.97 -5.59 -6.52
N PHE A 91 -17.22 -4.40 -5.98
CA PHE A 91 -16.66 -3.14 -6.50
C PHE A 91 -15.50 -2.58 -5.64
N LYS A 92 -14.98 -3.36 -4.70
CA LYS A 92 -13.88 -2.95 -3.84
C LYS A 92 -12.54 -3.15 -4.54
N THR A 93 -11.57 -2.31 -4.20
CA THR A 93 -10.18 -2.41 -4.67
C THR A 93 -9.23 -2.25 -3.50
N MET A 94 -8.09 -2.93 -3.57
CA MET A 94 -6.96 -2.75 -2.67
C MET A 94 -5.72 -2.36 -3.46
N VAL A 95 -4.85 -1.58 -2.86
CA VAL A 95 -3.56 -1.19 -3.43
C VAL A 95 -2.46 -2.03 -2.80
N LEU A 96 -1.76 -2.79 -3.62
CA LEU A 96 -0.55 -3.53 -3.24
C LEU A 96 0.69 -2.67 -3.54
N ALA A 97 1.66 -2.67 -2.63
CA ALA A 97 2.96 -2.03 -2.85
C ALA A 97 4.09 -3.05 -2.70
N ASP A 98 4.96 -3.13 -3.70
CA ASP A 98 6.26 -3.81 -3.54
C ASP A 98 7.14 -2.96 -2.62
N ILE A 99 7.68 -3.56 -1.58
CA ILE A 99 8.59 -2.92 -0.64
C ILE A 99 10.02 -3.29 -1.06
N PRO A 100 10.65 -2.51 -1.95
CA PRO A 100 12.04 -2.73 -2.32
C PRO A 100 12.95 -2.26 -1.19
N GLY A 101 14.01 -2.99 -0.89
CA GLY A 101 15.05 -2.52 0.03
C GLY A 101 15.05 -3.13 1.43
N LEU A 102 14.20 -4.12 1.73
CA LEU A 102 14.46 -5.07 2.82
C LEU A 102 15.54 -6.04 2.33
N ILE A 103 16.78 -5.59 2.24
CA ILE A 103 17.92 -6.37 1.82
C ILE A 103 19.09 -5.97 2.72
N PHE A 104 19.91 -6.96 3.07
CA PHE A 104 21.17 -6.89 3.78
C PHE A 104 21.79 -5.50 3.87
N GLY A 105 21.88 -4.94 5.08
CA GLY A 105 22.62 -3.71 5.35
C GLY A 105 21.82 -2.41 5.35
N ALA A 106 20.49 -2.41 5.24
CA ALA A 106 19.69 -1.19 5.39
C ALA A 106 19.78 -0.61 6.83
N SER A 107 20.08 -1.45 7.82
CA SER A 107 20.33 -1.06 9.22
C SER A 107 21.71 -0.42 9.44
N GLU A 108 22.66 -0.56 8.51
CA GLU A 108 24.04 -0.04 8.67
C GLU A 108 24.25 1.41 8.18
N GLY A 109 23.23 2.26 8.20
CA GLY A 109 23.45 3.70 8.20
C GLY A 109 23.57 4.41 6.85
N GLN A 110 23.28 3.76 5.73
CA GLN A 110 23.13 4.48 4.47
C GLN A 110 21.69 4.93 4.29
N GLY A 111 21.36 6.11 4.73
CA GLY A 111 20.08 6.82 4.84
C GLY A 111 19.02 6.73 3.72
N LEU A 112 19.05 5.72 2.89
CA LEU A 112 18.15 5.44 1.78
C LEU A 112 16.88 4.66 2.20
N GLY A 113 16.96 3.83 3.26
CA GLY A 113 15.85 3.00 3.73
C GLY A 113 14.79 3.75 4.55
N THR A 114 15.19 4.71 5.38
CA THR A 114 14.31 5.33 6.39
C THR A 114 13.17 6.17 5.83
N ARG A 115 13.29 6.74 4.65
CA ARG A 115 12.22 7.52 4.01
C ARG A 115 11.18 6.63 3.35
N PHE A 116 11.59 5.51 2.79
CA PHE A 116 10.71 4.55 2.12
C PHE A 116 9.93 3.72 3.14
N LEU A 117 10.58 3.30 4.22
CA LEU A 117 9.96 2.50 5.27
C LEU A 117 8.86 3.27 6.03
N ARG A 118 8.87 4.60 6.03
CA ARG A 118 7.71 5.41 6.47
C ARG A 118 6.43 5.16 5.66
N HIS A 119 6.54 4.62 4.46
CA HIS A 119 5.38 4.25 3.65
C HIS A 119 4.89 2.85 4.01
N VAL A 120 5.78 1.98 4.47
CA VAL A 120 5.49 0.64 5.00
C VAL A 120 4.71 0.73 6.31
N GLU A 121 5.04 1.71 7.17
CA GLU A 121 4.30 2.02 8.40
C GLU A 121 2.80 2.27 8.15
N ARG A 122 2.43 2.62 6.93
CA ARG A 122 1.08 3.02 6.55
C ARG A 122 0.25 1.92 5.88
N THR A 123 0.82 0.74 5.66
CA THR A 123 0.06 -0.42 5.17
C THR A 123 -0.68 -1.09 6.32
N ASP A 124 -1.87 -1.61 6.04
CA ASP A 124 -2.70 -2.27 7.06
C ASP A 124 -2.28 -3.73 7.28
N LEU A 125 -1.73 -4.38 6.24
CA LEU A 125 -1.43 -5.80 6.18
C LEU A 125 -0.13 -6.04 5.41
N PHE A 126 0.63 -7.10 5.79
CA PHE A 126 1.76 -7.59 5.01
C PHE A 126 1.44 -8.92 4.32
N LEU A 127 1.83 -9.04 3.05
CA LEU A 127 2.01 -10.30 2.36
C LEU A 127 3.49 -10.66 2.39
N HIS A 128 3.85 -11.67 3.18
CA HIS A 128 5.21 -12.14 3.28
C HIS A 128 5.45 -13.27 2.27
N LEU A 129 6.12 -12.93 1.18
CA LEU A 129 6.43 -13.86 0.12
C LEU A 129 7.66 -14.71 0.48
N VAL A 130 7.46 -16.00 0.51
CA VAL A 130 8.50 -17.00 0.77
C VAL A 130 8.72 -17.77 -0.52
N ASP A 131 9.91 -17.61 -1.10
CA ASP A 131 10.32 -18.35 -2.29
C ASP A 131 10.66 -19.80 -1.92
N THR A 132 9.86 -20.72 -2.40
CA THR A 132 10.04 -22.14 -2.13
C THR A 132 11.03 -22.80 -3.07
N SER A 133 11.42 -22.14 -4.16
CA SER A 133 12.41 -22.66 -5.13
C SER A 133 13.88 -22.46 -4.69
N CYS A 134 14.12 -21.61 -3.70
CA CYS A 134 15.47 -21.23 -3.27
C CYS A 134 16.09 -22.16 -2.21
N MET A 135 15.74 -23.46 -2.19
CA MET A 135 16.35 -24.41 -1.23
C MET A 135 17.86 -24.56 -1.39
N GLN A 136 18.42 -24.16 -2.50
CA GLN A 136 19.88 -24.11 -2.68
C GLN A 136 20.52 -22.92 -1.96
N GLU A 137 19.75 -21.90 -1.58
CA GLU A 137 20.21 -20.68 -0.93
C GLU A 137 19.88 -20.63 0.57
N GLY A 138 19.23 -21.67 1.12
CA GLY A 138 18.88 -21.77 2.55
C GLY A 138 17.48 -22.28 2.85
N ASP A 139 17.17 -22.43 4.14
CA ASP A 139 15.84 -22.80 4.61
C ASP A 139 14.85 -21.63 4.36
N PRO A 140 13.75 -21.83 3.63
CA PRO A 140 12.71 -20.79 3.43
C PRO A 140 12.20 -20.18 4.74
N PHE A 141 12.19 -20.96 5.80
CA PHE A 141 11.81 -20.49 7.12
C PHE A 141 12.85 -19.54 7.74
N ALA A 142 14.14 -19.84 7.59
CA ALA A 142 15.21 -18.95 8.04
C ALA A 142 15.17 -17.61 7.28
N ASN A 143 14.85 -17.65 6.00
CA ASN A 143 14.65 -16.45 5.18
C ASN A 143 13.47 -15.60 5.66
N PHE A 144 12.37 -16.25 6.05
CA PHE A 144 11.22 -15.58 6.65
C PHE A 144 11.59 -14.90 7.99
N GLU A 145 12.29 -15.60 8.88
CA GLU A 145 12.73 -15.04 10.15
C GLU A 145 13.70 -13.87 9.95
N MET A 146 14.59 -13.96 8.97
CA MET A 146 15.53 -12.89 8.63
C MET A 146 14.78 -11.60 8.27
N ILE A 147 13.78 -11.68 7.39
CA ILE A 147 12.98 -10.52 6.99
C ILE A 147 12.20 -9.94 8.18
N ASN A 148 11.62 -10.78 9.03
CA ASN A 148 10.93 -10.31 10.23
C ASN A 148 11.88 -9.62 11.21
N ASN A 149 13.11 -10.10 11.34
CA ASN A 149 14.15 -9.45 12.15
C ASN A 149 14.57 -8.09 11.55
N GLU A 150 14.66 -7.97 10.23
CA GLU A 150 14.91 -6.68 9.57
C GLU A 150 13.78 -5.69 9.81
N LEU A 151 12.52 -6.12 9.68
CA LEU A 151 11.35 -5.29 9.99
C LEU A 151 11.40 -4.81 11.44
N LYS A 152 11.73 -5.70 12.38
CA LYS A 152 11.88 -5.39 13.79
C LYS A 152 13.01 -4.40 14.07
N CYS A 153 14.17 -4.60 13.46
CA CYS A 153 15.31 -3.68 13.61
C CYS A 153 15.00 -2.27 13.10
N TYR A 154 14.11 -2.18 12.09
CA TYR A 154 13.70 -0.90 11.56
C TYR A 154 12.67 -0.20 12.46
N ASP A 155 11.56 -0.87 12.78
CA ASP A 155 10.52 -0.38 13.67
C ASP A 155 9.78 -1.57 14.31
N ASP A 156 9.84 -1.66 15.62
CA ASP A 156 9.21 -2.73 16.39
C ASP A 156 7.68 -2.77 16.18
N SER A 157 7.06 -1.64 15.84
CA SER A 157 5.63 -1.54 15.54
C SER A 157 5.21 -2.33 14.29
N LEU A 158 6.13 -2.55 13.35
CA LEU A 158 5.85 -3.29 12.11
C LEU A 158 5.66 -4.80 12.36
N THR A 159 6.30 -5.34 13.40
CA THR A 159 6.16 -6.77 13.74
C THR A 159 4.78 -7.09 14.32
N GLY A 160 4.08 -6.09 14.85
CA GLY A 160 2.71 -6.23 15.35
C GLY A 160 1.63 -6.22 14.28
N LYS A 161 1.98 -5.92 13.03
CA LYS A 161 1.01 -5.90 11.94
C LYS A 161 0.59 -7.30 11.52
N PRO A 162 -0.68 -7.49 11.10
CA PRO A 162 -1.13 -8.74 10.52
C PRO A 162 -0.26 -9.15 9.32
N GLN A 163 0.12 -10.43 9.26
CA GLN A 163 0.90 -10.99 8.16
C GLN A 163 0.22 -12.23 7.60
N ILE A 164 0.16 -12.31 6.27
CA ILE A 164 -0.22 -13.51 5.53
C ILE A 164 1.03 -14.05 4.84
N VAL A 165 1.37 -15.30 5.07
CA VAL A 165 2.50 -15.97 4.43
C VAL A 165 2.07 -16.48 3.06
N VAL A 166 2.85 -16.17 2.03
CA VAL A 166 2.59 -16.58 0.66
C VAL A 166 3.77 -17.41 0.14
N LEU A 167 3.56 -18.72 0.03
CA LEU A 167 4.52 -19.63 -0.62
C LEU A 167 4.43 -19.43 -2.13
N THR A 168 5.52 -18.96 -2.74
CA THR A 168 5.54 -18.61 -4.15
C THR A 168 6.23 -19.70 -5.01
N LYS A 169 6.00 -19.64 -6.33
CA LYS A 169 6.63 -20.50 -7.34
C LYS A 169 6.27 -21.99 -7.21
N ILE A 170 5.05 -22.30 -6.77
CA ILE A 170 4.58 -23.69 -6.63
C ILE A 170 4.42 -24.42 -7.96
N ASP A 171 4.59 -23.74 -9.08
CA ASP A 171 4.63 -24.32 -10.44
C ASP A 171 5.92 -25.12 -10.69
N VAL A 172 6.98 -24.89 -9.89
CA VAL A 172 8.23 -25.63 -9.97
C VAL A 172 8.01 -27.04 -9.38
N PRO A 173 8.23 -28.13 -10.16
CA PRO A 173 7.89 -29.50 -9.72
C PRO A 173 8.57 -29.90 -8.41
N GLU A 174 9.83 -29.55 -8.23
CA GLU A 174 10.64 -29.89 -7.05
C GLU A 174 10.13 -29.23 -5.76
N VAL A 175 9.34 -28.18 -5.90
CA VAL A 175 8.78 -27.39 -4.79
C VAL A 175 7.51 -28.01 -4.23
N ARG A 176 6.76 -28.72 -5.04
CA ARG A 176 5.42 -29.24 -4.64
C ARG A 176 5.45 -30.12 -3.40
N GLU A 177 6.49 -30.91 -3.23
CA GLU A 177 6.65 -31.78 -2.04
C GLU A 177 6.93 -30.99 -0.75
N LEU A 178 7.42 -29.75 -0.89
CA LEU A 178 7.79 -28.89 0.23
C LEU A 178 6.65 -27.98 0.69
N VAL A 179 5.66 -27.77 -0.16
CA VAL A 179 4.52 -26.88 0.14
C VAL A 179 3.77 -27.33 1.38
N VAL A 180 3.47 -28.63 1.48
CA VAL A 180 2.70 -29.18 2.62
C VAL A 180 3.45 -29.01 3.94
N PRO A 181 4.71 -29.49 4.09
CA PRO A 181 5.46 -29.32 5.34
C PRO A 181 5.66 -27.86 5.75
N LEU A 182 5.93 -26.97 4.78
CA LEU A 182 6.08 -25.54 5.06
C LEU A 182 4.76 -24.91 5.51
N THR A 183 3.65 -25.27 4.85
CA THR A 183 2.33 -24.79 5.24
C THR A 183 2.01 -25.17 6.67
N GLU A 184 2.19 -26.44 7.05
CA GLU A 184 1.95 -26.92 8.42
C GLU A 184 2.84 -26.18 9.43
N ARG A 185 4.12 -25.96 9.10
CA ARG A 185 5.06 -25.25 9.96
C ARG A 185 4.62 -23.81 10.23
N PHE A 186 4.25 -23.05 9.19
CA PHE A 186 3.80 -21.66 9.36
C PHE A 186 2.44 -21.58 10.06
N GLN A 187 1.52 -22.50 9.76
CA GLN A 187 0.23 -22.58 10.45
C GLN A 187 0.37 -22.87 11.94
N SER A 188 1.32 -23.73 12.32
CA SER A 188 1.60 -24.02 13.73
C SER A 188 2.10 -22.79 14.52
N LEU A 189 2.63 -21.78 13.82
CA LEU A 189 3.02 -20.49 14.37
C LEU A 189 1.90 -19.44 14.35
N GLY A 190 0.71 -19.82 13.86
CA GLY A 190 -0.47 -18.94 13.82
C GLY A 190 -0.61 -18.08 12.56
N TYR A 191 0.21 -18.29 11.54
CA TYR A 191 0.10 -17.57 10.28
C TYR A 191 -0.94 -18.18 9.35
N SER A 192 -1.70 -17.34 8.65
CA SER A 192 -2.46 -17.75 7.47
C SER A 192 -1.52 -17.98 6.30
N VAL A 193 -1.62 -19.14 5.64
CA VAL A 193 -0.67 -19.53 4.57
C VAL A 193 -1.42 -19.78 3.28
N PHE A 194 -0.92 -19.20 2.18
CA PHE A 194 -1.42 -19.43 0.83
C PHE A 194 -0.26 -19.84 -0.08
N SER A 195 -0.53 -20.79 -0.96
CA SER A 195 0.44 -21.28 -1.93
C SER A 195 0.03 -20.83 -3.32
N VAL A 196 0.92 -20.13 -4.04
CA VAL A 196 0.58 -19.49 -5.31
C VAL A 196 1.67 -19.67 -6.37
N SER A 197 1.22 -19.67 -7.62
CA SER A 197 2.09 -19.39 -8.76
C SER A 197 1.60 -18.13 -9.48
N ALA A 198 2.42 -17.10 -9.49
CA ALA A 198 2.14 -15.87 -10.23
C ALA A 198 2.20 -16.07 -11.74
N VAL A 199 2.86 -17.15 -12.22
CA VAL A 199 3.02 -17.49 -13.64
C VAL A 199 1.80 -18.23 -14.16
N THR A 200 1.33 -19.25 -13.43
CA THR A 200 0.18 -20.08 -13.85
C THR A 200 -1.16 -19.51 -13.41
N GLY A 201 -1.15 -18.65 -12.39
CA GLY A 201 -2.37 -18.09 -11.76
C GLY A 201 -2.94 -18.98 -10.66
N GLU A 202 -2.31 -20.13 -10.37
CA GLU A 202 -2.74 -21.05 -9.31
C GLU A 202 -2.74 -20.37 -7.94
N GLY A 203 -3.82 -20.51 -7.15
CA GLY A 203 -3.97 -19.98 -5.81
C GLY A 203 -4.18 -18.46 -5.70
N LEU A 204 -4.11 -17.71 -6.81
CA LEU A 204 -4.20 -16.24 -6.78
C LEU A 204 -5.59 -15.73 -6.36
N LYS A 205 -6.65 -16.40 -6.80
CA LYS A 205 -8.03 -15.99 -6.50
C LYS A 205 -8.34 -16.16 -5.02
N GLU A 206 -7.91 -17.27 -4.45
CA GLU A 206 -8.05 -17.60 -3.04
C GLU A 206 -7.28 -16.58 -2.18
N LEU A 207 -6.04 -16.29 -2.57
CA LEU A 207 -5.22 -15.27 -1.92
C LEU A 207 -5.91 -13.90 -1.91
N VAL A 208 -6.37 -13.41 -3.08
CA VAL A 208 -7.05 -12.11 -3.19
C VAL A 208 -8.29 -12.05 -2.32
N THR A 209 -9.07 -13.13 -2.28
CA THR A 209 -10.27 -13.21 -1.45
C THR A 209 -9.93 -13.13 0.04
N ALA A 210 -8.91 -13.87 0.47
CA ALA A 210 -8.48 -13.89 1.87
C ALA A 210 -7.92 -12.53 2.32
N VAL A 211 -7.08 -11.93 1.49
CA VAL A 211 -6.53 -10.58 1.75
C VAL A 211 -7.63 -9.54 1.84
N GLY A 212 -8.60 -9.58 0.92
CA GLY A 212 -9.74 -8.67 0.93
C GLY A 212 -10.60 -8.80 2.20
N ASN A 213 -10.87 -10.03 2.64
CA ASN A 213 -11.62 -10.28 3.88
C ASN A 213 -10.86 -9.78 5.12
N GLU A 214 -9.55 -9.97 5.16
CA GLU A 214 -8.73 -9.50 6.28
C GLU A 214 -8.67 -7.96 6.32
N LEU A 215 -8.55 -7.29 5.17
CA LEU A 215 -8.61 -5.84 5.09
C LEU A 215 -9.98 -5.30 5.53
N ASP A 216 -11.07 -5.96 5.14
CA ASP A 216 -12.41 -5.55 5.57
C ASP A 216 -12.54 -5.68 7.10
N ARG A 217 -12.04 -6.77 7.69
CA ARG A 217 -12.00 -6.97 9.15
C ARG A 217 -11.22 -5.87 9.87
N LEU A 218 -10.01 -5.54 9.38
CA LEU A 218 -9.15 -4.51 9.98
C LEU A 218 -9.71 -3.08 9.87
N ARG A 219 -10.68 -2.86 8.98
CA ARG A 219 -11.33 -1.56 8.81
C ARG A 219 -12.62 -1.40 9.60
N GLU A 220 -13.18 -2.51 10.09
CA GLU A 220 -14.37 -2.53 10.94
C GLU A 220 -14.02 -2.38 12.44
N ASP A 221 -12.78 -2.74 12.84
CA ASP A 221 -12.23 -2.57 14.18
C ASP A 221 -11.67 -1.13 14.39
#